data_707f9d79623239a779041c7096dc407d
#
_entry.id   707f9d79623239a779041c7096dc407d
#
_cell.length_a   1.000
_cell.length_b   1.000
_cell.length_c   1.000
_cell.angle_alpha   90.00
_cell.angle_beta   90.00
_cell.angle_gamma   90.00
#
_symmetry.space_group_name_H-M   'P 1'
#
loop_
_entity.id
_entity.type
_entity.pdbx_description
1 polymer ?
#
loop_
_entity_poly.entity_id
_entity_poly.type
_entity_poly.pdbx_seq_one_letter_code
_entity_poly.pdbx_strand_id
1 'polypeptide(L)'
;MKITEVRVIVTCPTRNYVLVKILTDEPGLYGVGDATLNGRELAVASALRDHIAPLLIGRDPDRIEDIWQSLFRGAYWRGGPVLMTALAGIDIALWDIKGKRAGLPVYSLLGGKTREGALAYTHAGGRDFTEVEDDARRKMERGFKVVRCQVAIPGTVGTYGVGGGKEAAAATWKAADRVPQEVKEPVIEADPMRTTAEDPASWGDGGAMPYTETWEPGPYLRTIPRLFSS
;
A
#
# COMPACT_ATOMS: atom_id res chain seq x y z
N MET A 1 -1.96 -21.25 -11.39
CA MET A 1 -1.13 -20.02 -11.32
C MET A 1 -0.74 -19.78 -9.87
N LYS A 2 0.51 -19.36 -9.64
CA LYS A 2 0.99 -19.10 -8.27
C LYS A 2 1.75 -17.78 -8.22
N ILE A 3 1.63 -17.09 -7.10
CA ILE A 3 2.46 -15.92 -6.79
C ILE A 3 3.88 -16.40 -6.50
N THR A 4 4.86 -15.89 -7.23
CA THR A 4 6.28 -16.27 -7.09
C THR A 4 7.08 -15.22 -6.33
N GLU A 5 6.69 -13.94 -6.44
CA GLU A 5 7.42 -12.83 -5.83
C GLU A 5 6.48 -11.66 -5.53
N VAL A 6 6.73 -10.94 -4.44
CA VAL A 6 6.06 -9.69 -4.11
C VAL A 6 7.12 -8.61 -3.88
N ARG A 7 7.13 -7.59 -4.73
CA ARG A 7 8.03 -6.46 -4.63
C ARG A 7 7.34 -5.26 -4.01
N VAL A 8 7.95 -4.70 -2.98
CA VAL A 8 7.50 -3.46 -2.35
C VAL A 8 8.45 -2.34 -2.76
N ILE A 9 7.95 -1.43 -3.57
CA ILE A 9 8.73 -0.37 -4.20
C ILE A 9 8.40 0.95 -3.51
N VAL A 10 9.38 1.57 -2.87
CA VAL A 10 9.26 2.90 -2.29
C VAL A 10 10.00 3.88 -3.19
N THR A 11 9.32 4.89 -3.70
CA THR A 11 9.91 5.83 -4.65
C THR A 11 9.37 7.26 -4.43
N CYS A 12 10.10 8.27 -4.92
CA CYS A 12 9.74 9.68 -4.78
C CYS A 12 10.07 10.50 -6.04
N PRO A 13 9.36 10.32 -7.15
CA PRO A 13 9.58 11.16 -8.32
C PRO A 13 9.15 12.62 -8.12
N THR A 14 8.06 12.87 -7.43
CA THR A 14 7.53 14.19 -7.06
C THR A 14 6.96 14.22 -5.65
N ARG A 15 6.53 13.08 -5.17
CA ARG A 15 6.06 12.79 -3.81
C ARG A 15 6.34 11.32 -3.50
N ASN A 16 6.20 10.94 -2.25
CA ASN A 16 6.41 9.55 -1.83
C ASN A 16 5.30 8.64 -2.37
N TYR A 17 5.70 7.46 -2.86
CA TYR A 17 4.81 6.37 -3.25
C TYR A 17 5.30 5.06 -2.65
N VAL A 18 4.35 4.22 -2.29
CA VAL A 18 4.58 2.81 -1.97
C VAL A 18 3.77 1.99 -2.96
N LEU A 19 4.45 1.26 -3.83
CA LEU A 19 3.85 0.42 -4.83
C LEU A 19 4.10 -1.04 -4.50
N VAL A 20 3.14 -1.88 -4.82
CA VAL A 20 3.25 -3.34 -4.72
C VAL A 20 3.21 -3.92 -6.11
N LYS A 21 4.20 -4.75 -6.45
CA LYS A 21 4.21 -5.54 -7.68
C LYS A 21 4.20 -7.02 -7.31
N ILE A 22 3.15 -7.72 -7.73
CA ILE A 22 2.98 -9.16 -7.54
C ILE A 22 3.33 -9.87 -8.84
N LEU A 23 4.31 -10.76 -8.81
CA LEU A 23 4.73 -11.58 -9.95
C LEU A 23 4.12 -12.97 -9.81
N THR A 24 3.88 -13.61 -10.95
CA THR A 24 3.31 -14.97 -11.03
C THR A 24 4.26 -15.92 -11.74
N ASP A 25 3.97 -17.22 -11.67
CA ASP A 25 4.66 -18.26 -12.45
C ASP A 25 4.29 -18.24 -13.94
N GLU A 26 3.32 -17.42 -14.36
CA GLU A 26 3.02 -17.20 -15.78
C GLU A 26 3.98 -16.10 -16.32
N PRO A 27 4.79 -16.40 -17.35
CA PRO A 27 5.76 -15.44 -17.88
C PRO A 27 5.13 -14.11 -18.32
N GLY A 28 5.63 -13.00 -17.79
CA GLY A 28 5.15 -11.66 -18.13
C GLY A 28 3.85 -11.23 -17.45
N LEU A 29 3.19 -12.12 -16.70
CA LEU A 29 1.97 -11.77 -15.96
C LEU A 29 2.32 -11.31 -14.53
N TYR A 30 2.00 -10.06 -14.27
CA TYR A 30 2.15 -9.42 -12.97
C TYR A 30 1.05 -8.40 -12.72
N GLY A 31 0.81 -8.06 -11.46
CA GLY A 31 -0.07 -6.96 -11.08
C GLY A 31 0.65 -5.89 -10.28
N VAL A 32 0.12 -4.66 -10.35
CA VAL A 32 0.62 -3.50 -9.61
C VAL A 32 -0.51 -2.87 -8.82
N GLY A 33 -0.24 -2.55 -7.55
CA GLY A 33 -1.16 -1.82 -6.69
C GLY A 33 -0.47 -0.65 -5.99
N ASP A 34 -1.24 0.36 -5.65
CA ASP A 34 -0.78 1.50 -4.85
C ASP A 34 -1.12 1.26 -3.37
N ALA A 35 -0.12 1.37 -2.52
CA ALA A 35 -0.23 1.25 -1.07
C ALA A 35 0.33 2.51 -0.37
N THR A 36 0.16 3.67 -0.99
CA THR A 36 0.67 4.93 -0.45
C THR A 36 -0.22 5.45 0.67
N LEU A 37 0.34 5.61 1.86
CA LEU A 37 -0.28 6.30 2.99
C LEU A 37 0.57 7.53 3.34
N ASN A 38 0.08 8.71 3.00
CA ASN A 38 0.81 9.96 3.19
C ASN A 38 1.29 10.15 4.64
N GLY A 39 2.61 10.34 4.80
CA GLY A 39 3.27 10.53 6.08
C GLY A 39 3.44 9.25 6.91
N ARG A 40 3.13 8.06 6.35
CA ARG A 40 3.31 6.75 6.98
C ARG A 40 3.79 5.70 5.98
N GLU A 41 4.42 6.14 4.91
CA GLU A 41 4.86 5.31 3.78
C GLU A 41 5.75 4.16 4.25
N LEU A 42 6.73 4.43 5.10
CA LEU A 42 7.65 3.40 5.60
C LEU A 42 6.97 2.38 6.51
N ALA A 43 5.96 2.78 7.28
CA ALA A 43 5.18 1.85 8.10
C ALA A 43 4.39 0.87 7.22
N VAL A 44 3.80 1.36 6.13
CA VAL A 44 3.12 0.50 5.15
C VAL A 44 4.11 -0.39 4.41
N ALA A 45 5.25 0.14 4.00
CA ALA A 45 6.29 -0.63 3.32
C ALA A 45 6.83 -1.76 4.19
N SER A 46 7.05 -1.52 5.49
CA SER A 46 7.45 -2.56 6.45
C SER A 46 6.33 -3.60 6.64
N ALA A 47 5.09 -3.17 6.86
CA ALA A 47 3.96 -4.08 6.99
C ALA A 47 3.82 -5.01 5.77
N LEU A 48 3.98 -4.45 4.57
CA LEU A 48 3.95 -5.23 3.33
C LEU A 48 5.12 -6.21 3.23
N ARG A 49 6.36 -5.72 3.39
CA ARG A 49 7.57 -6.49 3.14
C ARG A 49 7.79 -7.58 4.18
N ASP A 50 7.64 -7.21 5.46
CA ASP A 50 8.09 -8.04 6.56
C ASP A 50 6.99 -8.99 7.08
N HIS A 51 5.71 -8.64 6.83
CA HIS A 51 4.58 -9.37 7.41
C HIS A 51 3.61 -9.94 6.36
N ILE A 52 3.30 -9.22 5.28
CA ILE A 52 2.25 -9.63 4.34
C ILE A 52 2.83 -10.39 3.15
N ALA A 53 3.88 -9.89 2.52
CA ALA A 53 4.45 -10.49 1.32
C ALA A 53 4.82 -11.99 1.49
N PRO A 54 5.41 -12.42 2.62
CA PRO A 54 5.71 -13.83 2.85
C PRO A 54 4.48 -14.75 2.85
N LEU A 55 3.31 -14.21 3.24
CA LEU A 55 2.05 -14.97 3.30
C LEU A 55 1.39 -15.17 1.92
N LEU A 56 1.88 -14.47 0.90
CA LEU A 56 1.32 -14.50 -0.45
C LEU A 56 2.03 -15.50 -1.36
N ILE A 57 3.29 -15.82 -1.07
CA ILE A 57 4.11 -16.68 -1.92
C ILE A 57 3.48 -18.07 -2.02
N GLY A 58 3.35 -18.58 -3.25
CA GLY A 58 2.75 -19.88 -3.57
C GLY A 58 1.23 -19.88 -3.64
N ARG A 59 0.55 -18.80 -3.23
CA ARG A 59 -0.92 -18.69 -3.33
C ARG A 59 -1.39 -18.46 -4.74
N ASP A 60 -2.61 -18.85 -5.02
CA ASP A 60 -3.27 -18.58 -6.29
C ASP A 60 -3.84 -17.16 -6.31
N PRO A 61 -3.33 -16.26 -7.19
CA PRO A 61 -3.79 -14.88 -7.26
C PRO A 61 -5.23 -14.72 -7.78
N ASP A 62 -5.86 -15.75 -8.34
CA ASP A 62 -7.27 -15.71 -8.70
C ASP A 62 -8.20 -15.77 -7.48
N ARG A 63 -7.71 -16.24 -6.35
CA ARG A 63 -8.48 -16.32 -5.09
C ARG A 63 -8.41 -14.99 -4.31
N ILE A 64 -8.82 -13.90 -4.95
CA ILE A 64 -8.69 -12.53 -4.41
C ILE A 64 -9.37 -12.40 -3.05
N GLU A 65 -10.65 -12.80 -2.96
CA GLU A 65 -11.42 -12.71 -1.70
C GLU A 65 -10.82 -13.57 -0.59
N ASP A 66 -10.38 -14.78 -0.91
CA ASP A 66 -9.73 -15.66 0.05
C ASP A 66 -8.43 -15.05 0.60
N ILE A 67 -7.61 -14.48 -0.29
CA ILE A 67 -6.39 -13.77 0.11
C ILE A 67 -6.76 -12.58 1.00
N TRP A 68 -7.71 -11.75 0.58
CA TRP A 68 -8.14 -10.59 1.35
C TRP A 68 -8.64 -10.98 2.75
N GLN A 69 -9.55 -11.94 2.82
CA GLN A 69 -10.10 -12.42 4.10
C GLN A 69 -9.03 -13.02 5.00
N SER A 70 -8.13 -13.81 4.43
CA SER A 70 -7.03 -14.43 5.14
C SER A 70 -6.07 -13.38 5.73
N LEU A 71 -5.70 -12.36 4.97
CA LEU A 71 -4.83 -11.28 5.44
C LEU A 71 -5.52 -10.39 6.50
N PHE A 72 -6.82 -10.13 6.33
CA PHE A 72 -7.57 -9.32 7.28
C PHE A 72 -7.87 -10.06 8.58
N ARG A 73 -8.36 -11.31 8.49
CA ARG A 73 -8.75 -12.11 9.66
C ARG A 73 -7.57 -12.79 10.35
N GLY A 74 -6.52 -13.12 9.60
CA GLY A 74 -5.32 -13.78 10.12
C GLY A 74 -4.51 -12.93 11.10
N ALA A 75 -4.75 -11.60 11.15
CA ALA A 75 -4.18 -10.73 12.16
C ALA A 75 -5.15 -10.55 13.33
N TYR A 76 -4.67 -10.75 14.56
CA TYR A 76 -5.48 -10.52 15.77
C TYR A 76 -5.91 -9.05 15.86
N TRP A 77 -4.96 -8.11 15.66
CA TRP A 77 -5.19 -6.68 15.60
C TRP A 77 -5.50 -6.28 14.16
N ARG A 78 -6.75 -5.95 13.89
CA ARG A 78 -7.27 -5.69 12.54
C ARG A 78 -7.52 -4.22 12.32
N GLY A 79 -7.49 -3.80 11.05
CA GLY A 79 -7.86 -2.45 10.63
C GLY A 79 -6.76 -1.42 10.88
N GLY A 80 -7.18 -0.16 10.92
CA GLY A 80 -6.28 0.99 10.97
C GLY A 80 -5.66 1.32 9.61
N PRO A 81 -5.20 2.58 9.44
CA PRO A 81 -4.82 3.08 8.12
C PRO A 81 -3.62 2.34 7.52
N VAL A 82 -2.62 1.94 8.32
CA VAL A 82 -1.42 1.26 7.81
C VAL A 82 -1.77 -0.10 7.23
N LEU A 83 -2.43 -0.95 8.02
CA LEU A 83 -2.76 -2.31 7.57
C LEU A 83 -3.79 -2.32 6.44
N MET A 84 -4.80 -1.45 6.51
CA MET A 84 -5.81 -1.38 5.45
C MET A 84 -5.24 -0.85 4.13
N THR A 85 -4.30 0.10 4.19
CA THR A 85 -3.61 0.57 2.98
C THR A 85 -2.72 -0.53 2.39
N ALA A 86 -2.03 -1.29 3.23
CA ALA A 86 -1.25 -2.44 2.77
C ALA A 86 -2.12 -3.49 2.09
N LEU A 87 -3.27 -3.85 2.70
CA LEU A 87 -4.23 -4.78 2.10
C LEU A 87 -4.79 -4.24 0.77
N ALA A 88 -5.15 -2.96 0.71
CA ALA A 88 -5.65 -2.33 -0.51
C ALA A 88 -4.64 -2.42 -1.66
N GLY A 89 -3.35 -2.21 -1.39
CA GLY A 89 -2.30 -2.36 -2.40
C GLY A 89 -2.22 -3.78 -2.96
N ILE A 90 -2.34 -4.80 -2.10
CA ILE A 90 -2.38 -6.20 -2.53
C ILE A 90 -3.65 -6.47 -3.36
N ASP A 91 -4.80 -6.03 -2.87
CA ASP A 91 -6.09 -6.24 -3.55
C ASP A 91 -6.08 -5.65 -4.97
N ILE A 92 -5.64 -4.39 -5.11
CA ILE A 92 -5.49 -3.74 -6.41
C ILE A 92 -4.56 -4.53 -7.34
N ALA A 93 -3.42 -5.01 -6.84
CA ALA A 93 -2.49 -5.79 -7.64
C ALA A 93 -3.08 -7.14 -8.11
N LEU A 94 -3.86 -7.81 -7.27
CA LEU A 94 -4.55 -9.05 -7.64
C LEU A 94 -5.63 -8.81 -8.70
N TRP A 95 -6.42 -7.73 -8.57
CA TRP A 95 -7.39 -7.34 -9.60
C TRP A 95 -6.71 -6.94 -10.91
N ASP A 96 -5.53 -6.31 -10.88
CA ASP A 96 -4.74 -5.99 -12.06
C ASP A 96 -4.27 -7.27 -12.79
N ILE A 97 -3.80 -8.30 -12.05
CA ILE A 97 -3.50 -9.62 -12.61
C ILE A 97 -4.74 -10.20 -13.29
N LYS A 98 -5.88 -10.19 -12.61
CA LYS A 98 -7.12 -10.74 -13.12
C LYS A 98 -7.59 -10.05 -14.39
N GLY A 99 -7.51 -8.72 -14.43
CA GLY A 99 -7.83 -7.92 -15.60
C GLY A 99 -6.93 -8.23 -16.79
N LYS A 100 -5.62 -8.28 -16.58
CA LYS A 100 -4.62 -8.63 -17.62
C LYS A 100 -4.84 -10.02 -18.17
N ARG A 101 -5.07 -11.00 -17.30
CA ARG A 101 -5.34 -12.38 -17.70
C ARG A 101 -6.63 -12.51 -18.49
N ALA A 102 -7.67 -11.79 -18.12
CA ALA A 102 -8.95 -11.78 -18.84
C ALA A 102 -8.90 -10.96 -20.16
N GLY A 103 -7.85 -10.18 -20.40
CA GLY A 103 -7.77 -9.23 -21.50
C GLY A 103 -8.80 -8.08 -21.39
N LEU A 104 -9.23 -7.76 -20.15
CA LEU A 104 -10.27 -6.80 -19.86
C LEU A 104 -9.78 -5.76 -18.85
N PRO A 105 -10.20 -4.50 -18.99
CA PRO A 105 -9.97 -3.52 -17.93
C PRO A 105 -10.79 -3.90 -16.68
N VAL A 106 -10.23 -3.63 -15.51
CA VAL A 106 -10.83 -4.02 -14.21
C VAL A 106 -12.27 -3.54 -14.06
N TYR A 107 -12.59 -2.32 -14.54
CA TYR A 107 -13.97 -1.82 -14.46
C TYR A 107 -14.99 -2.72 -15.18
N SER A 108 -14.58 -3.42 -16.25
CA SER A 108 -15.47 -4.37 -16.95
C SER A 108 -15.76 -5.61 -16.11
N LEU A 109 -14.79 -6.04 -15.29
CA LEU A 109 -14.98 -7.14 -14.34
C LEU A 109 -15.87 -6.74 -13.16
N LEU A 110 -15.92 -5.45 -12.83
CA LEU A 110 -16.68 -4.89 -11.71
C LEU A 110 -18.11 -4.42 -12.11
N GLY A 111 -18.59 -4.75 -13.29
CA GLY A 111 -19.96 -4.43 -13.73
C GLY A 111 -20.04 -3.45 -14.90
N GLY A 112 -18.91 -2.99 -15.42
CA GLY A 112 -18.85 -2.20 -16.64
C GLY A 112 -18.76 -0.69 -16.41
N LYS A 113 -18.75 0.02 -17.52
CA LYS A 113 -18.52 1.46 -17.58
C LYS A 113 -19.84 2.23 -17.41
N THR A 114 -19.88 3.15 -16.48
CA THR A 114 -21.06 3.99 -16.22
C THR A 114 -20.98 5.36 -16.89
N ARG A 115 -19.80 5.78 -17.34
CA ARG A 115 -19.51 7.08 -17.97
C ARG A 115 -18.24 7.01 -18.79
N GLU A 116 -18.10 7.91 -19.75
CA GLU A 116 -16.90 7.96 -20.60
C GLU A 116 -15.68 8.56 -19.90
N GLY A 117 -15.87 9.42 -18.91
CA GLY A 117 -14.83 10.05 -18.13
C GLY A 117 -15.30 10.48 -16.75
N ALA A 118 -14.38 10.58 -15.82
CA ALA A 118 -14.62 11.15 -14.50
C ALA A 118 -14.39 12.66 -14.53
N LEU A 119 -15.29 13.43 -13.93
CA LEU A 119 -15.09 14.86 -13.74
C LEU A 119 -13.94 15.06 -12.77
N ALA A 120 -12.85 15.65 -13.26
CA ALA A 120 -11.71 15.99 -12.43
C ALA A 120 -11.97 17.27 -11.63
N TYR A 121 -11.51 17.29 -10.38
CA TYR A 121 -11.43 18.50 -9.58
C TYR A 121 -9.96 18.84 -9.28
N THR A 122 -9.72 20.07 -8.87
CA THR A 122 -8.40 20.54 -8.43
C THR A 122 -8.48 21.34 -7.16
N HIS A 123 -7.33 21.58 -6.53
CA HIS A 123 -7.24 22.44 -5.36
C HIS A 123 -6.67 23.80 -5.74
N ALA A 124 -7.30 24.86 -5.27
CA ALA A 124 -6.75 26.21 -5.22
C ALA A 124 -6.34 26.52 -3.78
N GLY A 125 -5.13 27.02 -3.61
CA GLY A 125 -4.57 27.35 -2.30
C GLY A 125 -3.87 28.70 -2.31
N GLY A 126 -3.76 29.30 -1.15
CA GLY A 126 -3.09 30.60 -0.96
C GLY A 126 -2.96 30.94 0.52
N ARG A 127 -2.19 31.96 0.82
CA ARG A 127 -1.95 32.47 2.17
C ARG A 127 -3.14 33.30 2.67
N ASP A 128 -3.88 33.89 1.74
CA ASP A 128 -5.05 34.73 2.00
C ASP A 128 -6.15 34.48 0.95
N PHE A 129 -7.30 35.15 1.11
CA PHE A 129 -8.43 34.98 0.22
C PHE A 129 -8.16 35.43 -1.21
N THR A 130 -7.34 36.48 -1.40
CA THR A 130 -7.01 37.01 -2.73
C THR A 130 -6.17 36.02 -3.51
N GLU A 131 -5.11 35.46 -2.87
CA GLU A 131 -4.28 34.43 -3.52
C GLU A 131 -5.09 33.17 -3.87
N VAL A 132 -6.02 32.76 -3.00
CA VAL A 132 -6.89 31.61 -3.27
C VAL A 132 -7.85 31.90 -4.42
N GLU A 133 -8.42 33.10 -4.50
CA GLU A 133 -9.29 33.51 -5.60
C GLU A 133 -8.53 33.51 -6.93
N ASP A 134 -7.34 34.11 -6.96
CA ASP A 134 -6.50 34.15 -8.17
C ASP A 134 -6.13 32.74 -8.62
N ASP A 135 -5.75 31.86 -7.70
CA ASP A 135 -5.43 30.48 -8.04
C ASP A 135 -6.66 29.72 -8.53
N ALA A 136 -7.82 29.93 -7.93
CA ALA A 136 -9.08 29.34 -8.38
C ALA A 136 -9.43 29.78 -9.80
N ARG A 137 -9.30 31.07 -10.12
CA ARG A 137 -9.52 31.61 -11.47
C ARG A 137 -8.60 30.96 -12.49
N ARG A 138 -7.29 30.88 -12.20
CA ARG A 138 -6.32 30.18 -13.07
C ARG A 138 -6.68 28.71 -13.30
N LYS A 139 -7.19 28.00 -12.29
CA LYS A 139 -7.65 26.60 -12.44
C LYS A 139 -8.89 26.52 -13.33
N MET A 140 -9.84 27.43 -13.17
CA MET A 140 -11.04 27.47 -14.01
C MET A 140 -10.71 27.79 -15.46
N GLU A 141 -9.81 28.73 -15.72
CA GLU A 141 -9.30 29.04 -17.06
C GLU A 141 -8.65 27.82 -17.74
N ARG A 142 -8.01 26.93 -16.96
CA ARG A 142 -7.49 25.65 -17.44
C ARG A 142 -8.54 24.59 -17.71
N GLY A 143 -9.83 24.91 -17.49
CA GLY A 143 -10.96 24.04 -17.80
C GLY A 143 -11.48 23.20 -16.62
N PHE A 144 -10.93 23.34 -15.41
CA PHE A 144 -11.48 22.68 -14.23
C PHE A 144 -12.84 23.29 -13.85
N LYS A 145 -13.86 22.46 -13.76
CA LYS A 145 -15.22 22.89 -13.40
C LYS A 145 -15.51 22.80 -11.91
N VAL A 146 -14.68 22.05 -11.17
CA VAL A 146 -14.79 21.91 -9.73
C VAL A 146 -13.44 22.25 -9.13
N VAL A 147 -13.41 23.27 -8.27
CA VAL A 147 -12.21 23.76 -7.59
C VAL A 147 -12.48 23.76 -6.08
N ARG A 148 -11.66 23.06 -5.34
CA ARG A 148 -11.67 23.08 -3.88
C ARG A 148 -10.73 24.19 -3.39
N CYS A 149 -11.30 25.24 -2.80
CA CYS A 149 -10.54 26.36 -2.26
C CYS A 149 -10.09 26.08 -0.83
N GLN A 150 -8.82 26.42 -0.52
CA GLN A 150 -8.22 26.25 0.79
C GLN A 150 -7.34 27.46 1.12
N VAL A 151 -7.66 28.13 2.23
CA VAL A 151 -6.84 29.22 2.77
C VAL A 151 -5.90 28.64 3.81
N ALA A 152 -4.63 29.04 3.79
CA ALA A 152 -3.66 28.66 4.81
C ALA A 152 -4.06 29.16 6.21
N ILE A 153 -3.86 28.34 7.22
CA ILE A 153 -4.11 28.74 8.61
C ILE A 153 -2.93 29.62 9.05
N PRO A 154 -3.17 30.87 9.52
CA PRO A 154 -2.09 31.73 9.97
C PRO A 154 -1.24 31.07 11.06
N GLY A 155 0.07 31.19 10.93
CA GLY A 155 1.03 30.62 11.88
C GLY A 155 1.26 29.11 11.77
N THR A 156 0.66 28.44 10.77
CA THR A 156 0.90 27.02 10.50
C THR A 156 1.66 26.82 9.19
N VAL A 157 2.47 25.75 9.13
CA VAL A 157 3.14 25.33 7.91
C VAL A 157 2.22 24.35 7.19
N GLY A 158 1.45 24.85 6.22
CA GLY A 158 0.56 24.06 5.38
C GLY A 158 -0.93 24.21 5.70
N THR A 159 -1.75 23.84 4.72
CA THR A 159 -3.21 24.08 4.69
C THR A 159 -3.99 23.30 5.76
N TYR A 160 -3.41 22.23 6.30
CA TYR A 160 -4.08 21.34 7.26
C TYR A 160 -3.47 21.38 8.67
N GLY A 161 -2.57 22.32 8.96
CA GLY A 161 -1.87 22.34 10.25
C GLY A 161 -0.92 21.15 10.48
N VAL A 162 -0.87 20.23 9.56
CA VAL A 162 0.11 19.14 9.51
C VAL A 162 1.15 19.58 8.50
N GLY A 163 2.38 19.77 8.90
CA GLY A 163 3.46 20.29 8.08
C GLY A 163 3.47 19.74 6.66
N GLY A 164 2.86 20.48 5.75
CA GLY A 164 2.67 20.14 4.35
C GLY A 164 3.45 21.02 3.39
N GLY A 165 4.39 21.83 3.90
CA GLY A 165 5.31 22.59 3.07
C GLY A 165 6.42 21.71 2.51
N LYS A 166 7.07 22.19 1.44
CA LYS A 166 8.28 21.55 0.88
C LYS A 166 9.32 21.21 1.95
N GLU A 167 9.38 21.98 3.03
CA GLU A 167 10.29 21.78 4.15
C GLU A 167 9.88 20.63 5.06
N ALA A 168 8.59 20.39 5.29
CA ALA A 168 8.11 19.26 6.07
C ALA A 168 8.20 17.95 5.25
N ALA A 169 7.91 18.00 3.96
CA ALA A 169 8.20 16.90 3.03
C ALA A 169 9.72 16.63 3.00
N ALA A 170 10.56 17.65 2.96
CA ALA A 170 12.01 17.52 3.02
C ALA A 170 12.51 17.02 4.39
N ALA A 171 11.86 17.38 5.51
CA ALA A 171 12.23 16.87 6.83
C ALA A 171 11.82 15.38 7.01
N THR A 172 10.64 15.01 6.53
CA THR A 172 10.21 13.61 6.46
C THR A 172 11.12 12.83 5.50
N TRP A 173 11.54 13.46 4.41
CA TRP A 173 12.41 12.88 3.41
C TRP A 173 13.87 12.76 3.86
N LYS A 174 14.41 13.70 4.63
CA LYS A 174 15.74 13.56 5.25
C LYS A 174 15.82 12.35 6.19
N ALA A 175 14.72 11.94 6.77
CA ALA A 175 14.63 10.66 7.48
C ALA A 175 14.58 9.46 6.49
N ALA A 176 14.06 9.66 5.30
CA ALA A 176 13.98 8.66 4.24
C ALA A 176 15.23 8.61 3.34
N ASP A 177 16.10 9.64 3.34
CA ASP A 177 17.45 9.59 2.73
C ASP A 177 18.34 8.50 3.36
N ARG A 178 17.88 7.92 4.47
CA ARG A 178 18.48 6.71 5.08
C ARG A 178 17.95 5.41 4.49
N VAL A 179 16.91 5.47 3.66
CA VAL A 179 16.52 4.33 2.81
C VAL A 179 17.42 4.42 1.56
N PRO A 180 18.31 3.48 1.31
CA PRO A 180 19.15 3.48 0.12
C PRO A 180 18.25 3.67 -1.12
N GLN A 181 18.61 4.58 -2.02
CA GLN A 181 17.87 4.81 -3.28
C GLN A 181 17.82 3.56 -4.17
N GLU A 182 18.73 2.63 -3.94
CA GLU A 182 18.65 1.25 -4.34
C GLU A 182 18.44 0.41 -3.07
N VAL A 183 17.20 0.26 -2.64
CA VAL A 183 16.86 -0.98 -1.98
C VAL A 183 17.00 -2.02 -3.08
N LYS A 184 18.17 -2.69 -3.14
CA LYS A 184 18.24 -4.00 -3.80
C LYS A 184 17.11 -4.77 -3.17
N GLU A 185 16.03 -4.92 -3.96
CA GLU A 185 14.80 -5.54 -3.50
C GLU A 185 15.19 -6.85 -2.85
N PRO A 186 14.91 -7.09 -1.56
CA PRO A 186 15.05 -8.42 -1.04
C PRO A 186 14.11 -9.27 -1.88
N VAL A 187 14.65 -10.09 -2.76
CA VAL A 187 13.91 -11.15 -3.40
C VAL A 187 13.46 -12.04 -2.25
N ILE A 188 12.18 -11.97 -1.92
CA ILE A 188 11.58 -12.91 -0.99
C ILE A 188 11.38 -14.17 -1.81
N GLU A 189 12.40 -15.01 -1.86
CA GLU A 189 12.27 -16.35 -2.39
C GLU A 189 11.29 -17.12 -1.51
N ALA A 190 10.48 -17.97 -2.14
CA ALA A 190 9.59 -18.85 -1.43
C ALA A 190 10.44 -19.73 -0.49
N ASP A 191 10.27 -19.55 0.81
CA ASP A 191 10.81 -20.46 1.80
C ASP A 191 9.99 -21.77 1.72
N PRO A 192 10.57 -22.89 1.30
CA PRO A 192 9.84 -24.15 1.17
C PRO A 192 9.22 -24.62 2.49
N MET A 193 9.75 -24.17 3.63
CA MET A 193 9.23 -24.49 4.96
C MET A 193 8.02 -23.62 5.34
N ARG A 194 7.82 -22.46 4.70
CA ARG A 194 6.65 -21.59 4.91
C ARG A 194 5.49 -21.91 3.97
N THR A 195 5.72 -22.63 2.88
CA THR A 195 4.66 -23.09 1.97
C THR A 195 3.84 -24.24 2.52
N THR A 196 4.25 -24.83 3.64
CA THR A 196 3.44 -25.78 4.42
C THR A 196 2.57 -25.10 5.45
N ALA A 197 2.39 -23.75 5.40
CA ALA A 197 1.34 -23.12 6.16
C ALA A 197 0.02 -23.80 5.78
N GLU A 198 -0.51 -24.50 6.77
CA GLU A 198 -1.68 -25.36 6.71
C GLU A 198 -2.81 -24.70 5.92
N ASP A 199 -3.53 -25.50 5.14
CA ASP A 199 -4.71 -25.10 4.39
C ASP A 199 -5.57 -24.14 5.24
N PRO A 200 -5.90 -22.93 4.75
CA PRO A 200 -6.78 -22.00 5.44
C PRO A 200 -8.10 -22.62 5.89
N ALA A 201 -8.52 -23.73 5.29
CA ALA A 201 -9.67 -24.52 5.73
C ALA A 201 -9.47 -25.20 7.08
N SER A 202 -8.25 -25.34 7.56
CA SER A 202 -7.95 -25.89 8.89
C SER A 202 -8.08 -24.85 10.01
N TRP A 203 -8.23 -23.56 9.65
CA TRP A 203 -8.45 -22.50 10.61
C TRP A 203 -9.94 -22.50 11.00
N GLY A 204 -10.24 -23.15 12.12
CA GLY A 204 -11.60 -23.17 12.64
C GLY A 204 -12.18 -21.76 12.79
N ASP A 205 -13.51 -21.65 12.88
CA ASP A 205 -14.30 -20.41 12.91
C ASP A 205 -13.89 -19.33 13.92
N GLY A 206 -12.86 -19.56 14.70
CA GLY A 206 -12.27 -18.62 15.66
C GLY A 206 -11.10 -17.77 15.18
N GLY A 207 -10.55 -18.02 14.02
CA GLY A 207 -9.67 -17.11 13.26
C GLY A 207 -8.34 -16.68 13.88
N ALA A 208 -7.82 -17.34 14.89
CA ALA A 208 -6.44 -17.17 15.32
C ALA A 208 -5.57 -18.16 14.54
N MET A 209 -4.48 -17.68 13.92
CA MET A 209 -3.44 -18.59 13.43
C MET A 209 -2.98 -19.45 14.62
N PRO A 210 -2.97 -20.78 14.51
CA PRO A 210 -2.33 -21.60 15.51
C PRO A 210 -0.84 -21.24 15.49
N TYR A 211 -0.36 -20.62 16.57
CA TYR A 211 1.07 -20.57 16.83
C TYR A 211 1.51 -22.01 17.09
N THR A 212 2.08 -22.64 16.08
CA THR A 212 2.71 -23.93 16.29
C THR A 212 3.97 -23.73 17.13
N GLU A 213 4.26 -24.64 18.04
CA GLU A 213 5.47 -24.65 18.89
C GLU A 213 6.79 -24.61 18.09
N THR A 214 6.73 -24.66 16.77
CA THR A 214 7.84 -24.64 15.82
C THR A 214 8.12 -23.27 15.21
N TRP A 215 7.43 -22.18 15.66
CA TRP A 215 7.73 -20.83 15.17
C TRP A 215 9.12 -20.38 15.67
N GLU A 216 10.08 -20.41 14.79
CA GLU A 216 11.41 -19.83 15.01
C GLU A 216 11.33 -18.31 14.70
N PRO A 217 11.63 -17.44 15.67
CA PRO A 217 11.65 -16.02 15.44
C PRO A 217 12.72 -15.70 14.40
N GLY A 218 12.33 -14.95 13.37
CA GLY A 218 13.27 -14.43 12.37
C GLY A 218 14.43 -13.63 13.02
N PRO A 219 15.50 -13.36 12.30
CA PRO A 219 16.74 -12.79 12.85
C PRO A 219 16.55 -11.48 13.62
N TYR A 220 15.50 -10.73 13.33
CA TYR A 220 15.16 -9.49 14.04
C TYR A 220 14.63 -9.69 15.47
N LEU A 221 14.03 -10.84 15.79
CA LEU A 221 13.55 -11.12 17.15
C LEU A 221 14.62 -11.78 18.04
N ARG A 222 15.70 -12.26 17.44
CA ARG A 222 16.84 -12.80 18.23
C ARG A 222 17.69 -11.71 18.91
N THR A 223 17.52 -10.44 18.51
CA THR A 223 18.28 -9.29 19.05
C THR A 223 17.53 -8.49 20.10
N ILE A 224 16.32 -8.87 20.47
CA ILE A 224 15.62 -8.25 21.62
C ILE A 224 16.15 -8.95 22.88
N PRO A 225 16.92 -8.26 23.74
CA PRO A 225 17.33 -8.83 25.03
C PRO A 225 16.09 -9.21 25.82
N ARG A 226 16.13 -10.35 26.49
CA ARG A 226 15.06 -10.85 27.36
C ARG A 226 14.60 -9.77 28.33
N LEU A 227 13.51 -9.07 28.01
CA LEU A 227 12.88 -8.09 28.90
C LEU A 227 11.82 -8.71 29.82
N PHE A 228 11.66 -10.03 29.78
CA PHE A 228 10.74 -10.75 30.65
C PHE A 228 11.39 -12.02 31.20
N SER A 229 12.37 -11.82 32.07
CA SER A 229 12.80 -12.88 32.98
C SER A 229 12.88 -12.31 34.38
N SER A 230 11.78 -12.40 35.09
CA SER A 230 11.68 -12.60 36.54
C SER A 230 10.28 -13.04 36.87
#